data_34653f42d081d59d06fdba3a9035ddb9
#
_entry.id   34653f42d081d59d06fdba3a9035ddb9
#
_cell.length_a   1.000
_cell.length_b   1.000
_cell.length_c   1.000
_cell.angle_alpha   90.00
_cell.angle_beta   90.00
_cell.angle_gamma   90.00
#
_symmetry.space_group_name_H-M   'P 1'
#
loop_
_entity.id
_entity.type
_entity.pdbx_description
1 polymer ?
#
loop_
_entity_poly.entity_id
_entity_poly.type
_entity_poly.pdbx_seq_one_letter_code
_entity_poly.pdbx_strand_id
1 'polypeptide(L)'
;MVEKPDKVKRYPVEQCSQCRASLEKTAVKRIEKRQEYELPPIRLIVIEHQAEVKRCPHCGSENQAEFPAGITQPTQYGPDFKALLVYLNQKQFIPLERVVEFCVEVIDQPVGAGTIVEACHQAKQTVEPVNGRIKRYLIETDEAVHFDETSLRVEQSNHWVHSAGTERATNYHLDKKRGTVGIDHAGILPNRRGKSVHDDWAAYYSYQNAELVSCNAHHLREFAFLQERYPQDWEGAMVEHLLTIKKAVDEAAAQGQSCLTHQQLIAFETRYDELVQQGLALNPVPERQPHQRGKVKQPPPKNLLDRLRDHKAAVLAFTYDFKSLP
;
A
#
# COMPACT_ATOMS: atom_id res chain seq x y z
N MET A 1 15.76 18.00 -26.64
CA MET A 1 15.24 17.70 -28.00
C MET A 1 15.55 16.24 -28.32
N VAL A 2 14.60 15.50 -28.92
CA VAL A 2 14.85 14.13 -29.37
C VAL A 2 15.71 14.15 -30.64
N GLU A 3 16.60 13.16 -30.81
CA GLU A 3 17.50 13.08 -31.96
C GLU A 3 16.76 12.73 -33.24
N LYS A 4 15.75 11.87 -33.17
CA LYS A 4 14.92 11.40 -34.30
C LYS A 4 13.46 11.76 -34.05
N PRO A 5 12.99 12.93 -34.51
CA PRO A 5 11.59 13.30 -34.43
C PRO A 5 10.75 12.52 -35.46
N ASP A 6 9.47 12.28 -35.14
CA ASP A 6 8.54 11.54 -35.99
C ASP A 6 8.27 12.26 -37.31
N LYS A 7 8.25 13.61 -37.30
CA LYS A 7 8.03 14.46 -38.47
C LYS A 7 9.00 15.62 -38.50
N VAL A 8 9.50 15.94 -39.66
CA VAL A 8 10.35 17.10 -39.87
C VAL A 8 9.68 18.03 -40.88
N LYS A 9 9.34 19.25 -40.45
CA LYS A 9 8.88 20.34 -41.31
C LYS A 9 10.04 21.29 -41.57
N ARG A 10 10.38 21.55 -42.83
CA ARG A 10 11.41 22.53 -43.24
C ARG A 10 10.74 23.81 -43.72
N TYR A 11 11.29 24.94 -43.31
CA TYR A 11 10.87 26.27 -43.69
C TYR A 11 12.03 26.92 -44.43
N PRO A 12 12.00 26.99 -45.79
CA PRO A 12 13.07 27.61 -46.56
C PRO A 12 13.00 29.14 -46.47
N VAL A 13 14.12 29.78 -46.60
CA VAL A 13 14.21 31.24 -46.80
C VAL A 13 14.35 31.51 -48.29
N GLU A 14 13.30 32.00 -48.90
CA GLU A 14 13.21 32.19 -50.35
C GLU A 14 13.73 33.54 -50.78
N GLN A 15 13.65 34.55 -49.91
CA GLN A 15 14.06 35.94 -50.26
C GLN A 15 14.82 36.59 -49.10
N CYS A 16 15.75 37.49 -49.44
CA CYS A 16 16.44 38.33 -48.47
C CYS A 16 15.46 39.39 -47.91
N SER A 17 15.40 39.48 -46.57
CA SER A 17 14.54 40.42 -45.85
C SER A 17 14.90 41.91 -46.08
N GLN A 18 16.17 42.20 -46.43
CA GLN A 18 16.65 43.57 -46.66
C GLN A 18 16.55 44.00 -48.10
N CYS A 19 17.11 43.22 -49.05
CA CYS A 19 17.24 43.60 -50.46
C CYS A 19 16.25 42.85 -51.39
N ARG A 20 15.45 41.90 -50.86
CA ARG A 20 14.47 41.05 -51.58
C ARG A 20 15.07 40.17 -52.70
N ALA A 21 16.40 40.04 -52.77
CA ALA A 21 17.03 39.13 -53.73
C ALA A 21 16.65 37.68 -53.43
N SER A 22 16.44 36.83 -54.46
CA SER A 22 16.12 35.41 -54.29
C SER A 22 17.29 34.65 -53.63
N LEU A 23 16.95 33.84 -52.63
CA LEU A 23 17.87 32.98 -51.90
C LEU A 23 17.64 31.48 -52.19
N GLU A 24 16.77 31.14 -53.14
CA GLU A 24 16.40 29.75 -53.41
C GLU A 24 17.58 28.85 -53.75
N LYS A 25 18.59 29.38 -54.44
CA LYS A 25 19.80 28.66 -54.83
C LYS A 25 21.00 28.88 -53.85
N THR A 26 20.75 29.60 -52.76
CA THR A 26 21.80 29.91 -51.78
C THR A 26 21.98 28.78 -50.80
N ALA A 27 23.24 28.36 -50.51
CA ALA A 27 23.53 27.29 -49.55
C ALA A 27 23.06 27.66 -48.12
N VAL A 28 22.48 26.73 -47.46
CA VAL A 28 22.02 26.88 -46.07
C VAL A 28 23.24 26.96 -45.12
N LYS A 29 23.39 28.07 -44.42
CA LYS A 29 24.53 28.26 -43.49
C LYS A 29 24.34 27.44 -42.20
N ARG A 30 23.10 27.39 -41.62
CA ARG A 30 22.76 26.62 -40.42
C ARG A 30 21.28 26.36 -40.39
N ILE A 31 20.86 25.35 -39.65
CA ILE A 31 19.44 25.06 -39.36
C ILE A 31 19.21 25.29 -37.88
N GLU A 32 18.33 26.20 -37.54
CA GLU A 32 17.80 26.30 -36.20
C GLU A 32 16.67 25.29 -36.04
N LYS A 33 16.70 24.52 -34.96
CA LYS A 33 15.72 23.49 -34.69
C LYS A 33 14.86 23.89 -33.49
N ARG A 34 13.57 23.66 -33.58
CA ARG A 34 12.61 23.70 -32.48
C ARG A 34 11.77 22.46 -32.57
N GLN A 35 11.36 21.90 -31.44
CA GLN A 35 10.50 20.72 -31.40
C GLN A 35 9.23 21.04 -30.65
N GLU A 36 8.13 20.63 -31.23
CA GLU A 36 6.79 20.72 -30.70
C GLU A 36 6.34 19.27 -30.37
N TYR A 37 5.82 19.03 -29.18
CA TYR A 37 5.28 17.74 -28.78
C TYR A 37 3.75 17.85 -28.87
N GLU A 38 3.16 17.05 -29.76
CA GLU A 38 1.74 17.06 -30.01
C GLU A 38 1.13 15.69 -29.73
N LEU A 39 -0.08 15.67 -29.21
CA LEU A 39 -0.83 14.45 -28.95
C LEU A 39 -1.59 14.06 -30.22
N PRO A 40 -1.40 12.83 -30.76
CA PRO A 40 -2.21 12.37 -31.86
C PRO A 40 -3.67 12.14 -31.42
N PRO A 41 -4.64 12.14 -32.32
CA PRO A 41 -6.02 11.80 -31.99
C PRO A 41 -6.10 10.45 -31.28
N ILE A 42 -6.65 10.41 -30.05
CA ILE A 42 -6.85 9.21 -29.29
C ILE A 42 -8.12 8.52 -29.79
N ARG A 43 -8.00 7.33 -30.35
CA ARG A 43 -9.14 6.54 -30.86
C ARG A 43 -8.91 5.06 -30.66
N LEU A 44 -9.99 4.29 -30.56
CA LEU A 44 -9.93 2.84 -30.58
C LEU A 44 -9.61 2.32 -31.97
N ILE A 45 -8.84 1.23 -32.03
CA ILE A 45 -8.65 0.44 -33.26
C ILE A 45 -9.70 -0.66 -33.22
N VAL A 46 -10.49 -0.78 -34.29
CA VAL A 46 -11.46 -1.87 -34.46
C VAL A 46 -10.78 -2.99 -35.26
N ILE A 47 -10.73 -4.17 -34.66
CA ILE A 47 -10.18 -5.39 -35.29
C ILE A 47 -11.36 -6.32 -35.57
N GLU A 48 -11.58 -6.65 -36.84
CA GLU A 48 -12.57 -7.62 -37.24
C GLU A 48 -11.94 -9.01 -37.35
N HIS A 49 -12.50 -9.98 -36.64
CA HIS A 49 -12.13 -11.40 -36.75
C HIS A 49 -13.15 -12.11 -37.58
N GLN A 50 -12.68 -12.74 -38.69
CA GLN A 50 -13.53 -13.51 -39.61
C GLN A 50 -13.19 -14.98 -39.53
N ALA A 51 -14.17 -15.82 -39.18
CA ALA A 51 -14.05 -17.27 -39.22
C ALA A 51 -14.76 -17.84 -40.46
N GLU A 52 -14.03 -18.53 -41.32
CA GLU A 52 -14.61 -19.18 -42.51
C GLU A 52 -15.54 -20.36 -42.11
N VAL A 53 -16.68 -20.43 -42.78
CA VAL A 53 -17.57 -21.59 -42.73
C VAL A 53 -17.56 -22.30 -44.09
N LYS A 54 -17.20 -23.57 -44.13
CA LYS A 54 -17.10 -24.37 -45.37
C LYS A 54 -17.93 -25.63 -45.24
N ARG A 55 -18.66 -25.96 -46.31
CA ARG A 55 -19.39 -27.22 -46.43
C ARG A 55 -18.47 -28.29 -47.00
N CYS A 56 -18.37 -29.43 -46.35
CA CYS A 56 -17.59 -30.56 -46.83
C CYS A 56 -18.19 -31.14 -48.12
N PRO A 57 -17.42 -31.25 -49.23
CA PRO A 57 -17.94 -31.78 -50.48
C PRO A 57 -18.22 -33.31 -50.45
N HIS A 58 -17.66 -34.03 -49.47
CA HIS A 58 -17.82 -35.47 -49.33
C HIS A 58 -19.03 -35.89 -48.48
N CYS A 59 -19.23 -35.24 -47.32
CA CYS A 59 -20.27 -35.61 -46.37
C CYS A 59 -21.35 -34.55 -46.17
N GLY A 60 -21.18 -33.36 -46.75
CA GLY A 60 -22.11 -32.23 -46.63
C GLY A 60 -22.12 -31.49 -45.29
N SER A 61 -21.27 -31.87 -44.30
CA SER A 61 -21.20 -31.21 -43.00
C SER A 61 -20.61 -29.80 -43.11
N GLU A 62 -21.14 -28.87 -42.34
CA GLU A 62 -20.55 -27.53 -42.18
C GLU A 62 -19.42 -27.56 -41.14
N ASN A 63 -18.33 -26.88 -41.47
CA ASN A 63 -17.14 -26.75 -40.62
C ASN A 63 -16.82 -25.25 -40.51
N GLN A 64 -16.75 -24.78 -39.31
CA GLN A 64 -16.39 -23.38 -39.00
C GLN A 64 -15.00 -23.34 -38.36
N ALA A 65 -14.19 -22.37 -38.78
CA ALA A 65 -12.92 -22.07 -38.11
C ALA A 65 -13.16 -21.53 -36.72
N GLU A 66 -12.28 -21.86 -35.79
CA GLU A 66 -12.35 -21.35 -34.42
C GLU A 66 -11.85 -19.88 -34.34
N PHE A 67 -12.51 -19.08 -33.53
CA PHE A 67 -12.00 -17.76 -33.17
C PHE A 67 -10.83 -17.90 -32.20
N PRO A 68 -9.91 -16.91 -32.19
CA PRO A 68 -8.85 -16.87 -31.20
C PRO A 68 -9.40 -16.88 -29.77
N ALA A 69 -8.63 -17.43 -28.82
CA ALA A 69 -8.99 -17.40 -27.41
C ALA A 69 -9.24 -15.95 -26.94
N GLY A 70 -10.37 -15.75 -26.23
CA GLY A 70 -10.78 -14.42 -25.76
C GLY A 70 -11.69 -13.63 -26.72
N ILE A 71 -11.91 -14.09 -27.96
CA ILE A 71 -12.92 -13.53 -28.88
C ILE A 71 -14.19 -14.37 -28.77
N THR A 72 -15.10 -13.94 -27.90
CA THR A 72 -16.29 -14.74 -27.53
C THR A 72 -17.62 -14.04 -27.81
N GLN A 73 -17.57 -12.74 -28.15
CA GLN A 73 -18.77 -11.94 -28.37
C GLN A 73 -18.74 -11.32 -29.75
N PRO A 74 -19.91 -11.06 -30.35
CA PRO A 74 -20.00 -10.36 -31.65
C PRO A 74 -19.31 -8.99 -31.65
N THR A 75 -19.36 -8.30 -30.52
CA THR A 75 -18.64 -7.04 -30.24
C THR A 75 -18.13 -7.06 -28.82
N GLN A 76 -16.87 -6.70 -28.62
CA GLN A 76 -16.26 -6.64 -27.29
C GLN A 76 -15.12 -5.64 -27.25
N TYR A 77 -14.84 -5.11 -26.06
CA TYR A 77 -13.64 -4.30 -25.82
C TYR A 77 -12.42 -5.18 -25.56
N GLY A 78 -11.32 -4.85 -26.21
CA GLY A 78 -10.04 -5.55 -26.04
C GLY A 78 -9.39 -5.32 -24.68
N PRO A 79 -8.37 -6.13 -24.33
CA PRO A 79 -7.74 -6.11 -23.02
C PRO A 79 -7.03 -4.77 -22.72
N ASP A 80 -6.40 -4.14 -23.71
CA ASP A 80 -5.67 -2.88 -23.50
C ASP A 80 -6.61 -1.73 -23.16
N PHE A 81 -7.77 -1.66 -23.83
CA PHE A 81 -8.77 -0.65 -23.50
C PHE A 81 -9.40 -0.90 -22.11
N LYS A 82 -9.69 -2.15 -21.77
CA LYS A 82 -10.15 -2.51 -20.42
C LYS A 82 -9.09 -2.14 -19.36
N ALA A 83 -7.82 -2.36 -19.65
CA ALA A 83 -6.73 -1.97 -18.74
C ALA A 83 -6.66 -0.46 -18.52
N LEU A 84 -6.89 0.35 -19.58
CA LEU A 84 -7.00 1.81 -19.45
C LEU A 84 -8.17 2.21 -18.54
N LEU A 85 -9.35 1.61 -18.72
CA LEU A 85 -10.52 1.87 -17.86
C LEU A 85 -10.24 1.55 -16.38
N VAL A 86 -9.61 0.40 -16.12
CA VAL A 86 -9.19 -0.01 -14.78
C VAL A 86 -8.16 0.96 -14.21
N TYR A 87 -7.17 1.37 -15.01
CA TYR A 87 -6.15 2.32 -14.59
C TYR A 87 -6.77 3.67 -14.18
N LEU A 88 -7.67 4.22 -14.99
CA LEU A 88 -8.33 5.48 -14.69
C LEU A 88 -9.16 5.40 -13.41
N ASN A 89 -9.96 4.35 -13.25
CA ASN A 89 -10.83 4.20 -12.10
C ASN A 89 -10.10 3.77 -10.82
N GLN A 90 -9.27 2.70 -10.89
CA GLN A 90 -8.65 2.09 -9.69
C GLN A 90 -7.32 2.73 -9.29
N LYS A 91 -6.49 3.16 -10.26
CA LYS A 91 -5.19 3.75 -9.97
C LYS A 91 -5.23 5.27 -9.84
N GLN A 92 -6.04 5.94 -10.69
CA GLN A 92 -6.18 7.38 -10.68
C GLN A 92 -7.38 7.85 -9.84
N PHE A 93 -8.17 6.92 -9.28
CA PHE A 93 -9.35 7.20 -8.45
C PHE A 93 -10.40 8.10 -9.12
N ILE A 94 -10.48 8.05 -10.46
CA ILE A 94 -11.48 8.82 -11.20
C ILE A 94 -12.85 8.15 -11.03
N PRO A 95 -13.90 8.87 -10.59
CA PRO A 95 -15.25 8.32 -10.47
C PRO A 95 -15.76 7.71 -11.77
N LEU A 96 -16.60 6.68 -11.68
CA LEU A 96 -17.10 5.95 -12.85
C LEU A 96 -17.72 6.89 -13.91
N GLU A 97 -18.55 7.84 -13.49
CA GLU A 97 -19.20 8.81 -14.39
C GLU A 97 -18.18 9.67 -15.14
N ARG A 98 -17.09 10.07 -14.47
CA ARG A 98 -16.02 10.84 -15.09
C ARG A 98 -15.18 10.02 -16.07
N VAL A 99 -15.01 8.72 -15.82
CA VAL A 99 -14.39 7.82 -16.80
C VAL A 99 -15.28 7.65 -18.03
N VAL A 100 -16.59 7.56 -17.85
CA VAL A 100 -17.56 7.53 -18.96
C VAL A 100 -17.47 8.82 -19.79
N GLU A 101 -17.50 10.00 -19.16
CA GLU A 101 -17.32 11.30 -19.84
C GLU A 101 -15.99 11.34 -20.63
N PHE A 102 -14.88 10.94 -20.01
CA PHE A 102 -13.57 10.87 -20.68
C PHE A 102 -13.60 9.99 -21.93
N CYS A 103 -14.27 8.84 -21.87
CA CYS A 103 -14.38 7.94 -23.01
C CYS A 103 -15.14 8.59 -24.17
N VAL A 104 -16.19 9.34 -23.87
CA VAL A 104 -16.98 10.06 -24.89
C VAL A 104 -16.22 11.26 -25.46
N GLU A 105 -15.67 12.11 -24.59
CA GLU A 105 -15.12 13.38 -24.99
C GLU A 105 -13.71 13.29 -25.60
N VAL A 106 -12.90 12.34 -25.11
CA VAL A 106 -11.46 12.24 -25.48
C VAL A 106 -11.22 11.09 -26.46
N ILE A 107 -11.93 9.97 -26.30
CA ILE A 107 -11.71 8.76 -27.11
C ILE A 107 -12.76 8.64 -28.24
N ASP A 108 -13.85 9.43 -28.18
CA ASP A 108 -15.01 9.33 -29.07
C ASP A 108 -15.67 7.95 -29.06
N GLN A 109 -15.71 7.32 -27.85
CA GLN A 109 -16.29 5.99 -27.66
C GLN A 109 -17.16 5.96 -26.40
N PRO A 110 -18.49 5.89 -26.53
CA PRO A 110 -19.38 5.75 -25.39
C PRO A 110 -19.20 4.38 -24.72
N VAL A 111 -18.96 4.41 -23.41
CA VAL A 111 -18.79 3.21 -22.57
C VAL A 111 -19.75 3.30 -21.39
N GLY A 112 -20.48 2.24 -21.10
CA GLY A 112 -21.33 2.18 -19.91
C GLY A 112 -20.52 1.97 -18.61
N ALA A 113 -20.98 2.54 -17.49
CA ALA A 113 -20.36 2.32 -16.17
C ALA A 113 -20.24 0.83 -15.81
N GLY A 114 -21.23 0.01 -16.20
CA GLY A 114 -21.19 -1.45 -16.02
C GLY A 114 -19.99 -2.13 -16.69
N THR A 115 -19.57 -1.64 -17.86
CA THR A 115 -18.37 -2.14 -18.56
C THR A 115 -17.09 -1.87 -17.75
N ILE A 116 -17.01 -0.70 -17.11
CA ILE A 116 -15.86 -0.32 -16.27
C ILE A 116 -15.81 -1.23 -15.03
N VAL A 117 -16.96 -1.43 -14.37
CA VAL A 117 -17.08 -2.31 -13.20
C VAL A 117 -16.68 -3.74 -13.57
N GLU A 118 -17.17 -4.25 -14.70
CA GLU A 118 -16.83 -5.60 -15.18
C GLU A 118 -15.34 -5.72 -15.51
N ALA A 119 -14.73 -4.70 -16.12
CA ALA A 119 -13.28 -4.67 -16.37
C ALA A 119 -12.49 -4.72 -15.06
N CYS A 120 -12.93 -4.00 -14.01
CA CYS A 120 -12.33 -4.06 -12.68
C CYS A 120 -12.45 -5.45 -12.04
N HIS A 121 -13.61 -6.12 -12.19
CA HIS A 121 -13.79 -7.49 -11.72
C HIS A 121 -12.86 -8.48 -12.42
N GLN A 122 -12.73 -8.39 -13.74
CA GLN A 122 -11.81 -9.22 -14.53
C GLN A 122 -10.35 -8.98 -14.14
N ALA A 123 -9.97 -7.71 -13.93
CA ALA A 123 -8.63 -7.36 -13.44
C ALA A 123 -8.36 -7.97 -12.04
N LYS A 124 -9.31 -7.88 -11.11
CA LYS A 124 -9.22 -8.52 -9.80
C LYS A 124 -8.96 -10.03 -9.92
N GLN A 125 -9.74 -10.74 -10.74
CA GLN A 125 -9.56 -12.18 -10.96
C GLN A 125 -8.17 -12.51 -11.53
N THR A 126 -7.68 -11.68 -12.45
CA THR A 126 -6.35 -11.84 -13.07
C THR A 126 -5.20 -11.70 -12.06
N VAL A 127 -5.33 -10.78 -11.08
CA VAL A 127 -4.28 -10.52 -10.05
C VAL A 127 -4.41 -11.41 -8.82
N GLU A 128 -5.54 -12.07 -8.59
CA GLU A 128 -5.78 -12.90 -7.40
C GLU A 128 -4.70 -13.96 -7.13
N PRO A 129 -4.16 -14.68 -8.14
CA PRO A 129 -3.06 -15.63 -7.92
C PRO A 129 -1.78 -14.93 -7.40
N VAL A 130 -1.54 -13.67 -7.79
CA VAL A 130 -0.39 -12.88 -7.29
C VAL A 130 -0.65 -12.47 -5.86
N ASN A 131 -1.86 -12.02 -5.54
CA ASN A 131 -2.28 -11.68 -4.19
C ASN A 131 -2.14 -12.87 -3.23
N GLY A 132 -2.54 -14.07 -3.68
CA GLY A 132 -2.32 -15.32 -2.93
C GLY A 132 -0.84 -15.64 -2.69
N ARG A 133 0.07 -15.33 -3.63
CA ARG A 133 1.52 -15.48 -3.44
C ARG A 133 2.09 -14.47 -2.44
N ILE A 134 1.63 -13.20 -2.50
CA ILE A 134 1.99 -12.17 -1.52
C ILE A 134 1.57 -12.63 -0.12
N LYS A 135 0.34 -13.10 0.04
CA LYS A 135 -0.17 -13.60 1.32
C LYS A 135 0.68 -14.74 1.87
N ARG A 136 1.03 -15.71 1.04
CA ARG A 136 1.90 -16.83 1.42
C ARG A 136 3.30 -16.33 1.82
N TYR A 137 3.88 -15.43 1.03
CA TYR A 137 5.17 -14.82 1.37
C TYR A 137 5.13 -14.15 2.75
N LEU A 138 4.09 -13.36 3.05
CA LEU A 138 3.94 -12.69 4.34
C LEU A 138 3.74 -13.66 5.51
N ILE A 139 3.18 -14.86 5.27
CA ILE A 139 3.08 -15.92 6.27
C ILE A 139 4.44 -16.56 6.55
N GLU A 140 5.23 -16.84 5.51
CA GLU A 140 6.42 -17.70 5.54
C GLU A 140 7.74 -16.94 5.72
N THR A 141 7.78 -15.62 5.42
CA THR A 141 9.03 -14.84 5.49
C THR A 141 9.60 -14.73 6.90
N ASP A 142 10.93 -14.73 7.00
CA ASP A 142 11.68 -14.44 8.24
C ASP A 142 11.78 -12.93 8.54
N GLU A 143 11.38 -12.07 7.58
CA GLU A 143 11.33 -10.62 7.80
C GLU A 143 10.22 -10.27 8.80
N ALA A 144 10.38 -9.18 9.54
CA ALA A 144 9.29 -8.66 10.37
C ALA A 144 8.13 -8.19 9.49
N VAL A 145 6.93 -8.66 9.78
CA VAL A 145 5.71 -8.22 9.10
C VAL A 145 4.96 -7.25 9.99
N HIS A 146 4.65 -6.08 9.45
CA HIS A 146 3.91 -5.05 10.14
C HIS A 146 2.42 -5.22 9.91
N PHE A 147 1.65 -5.19 10.99
CA PHE A 147 0.21 -5.29 11.00
C PHE A 147 -0.39 -3.99 11.52
N ASP A 148 -1.40 -3.50 10.83
CA ASP A 148 -2.16 -2.32 11.23
C ASP A 148 -3.57 -2.39 10.63
N GLU A 149 -4.52 -1.64 11.18
CA GLU A 149 -5.85 -1.53 10.62
C GLU A 149 -6.39 -0.09 10.66
N THR A 150 -7.06 0.27 9.60
CA THR A 150 -7.73 1.56 9.49
C THR A 150 -9.21 1.40 9.16
N SER A 151 -10.04 2.29 9.67
CA SER A 151 -11.47 2.29 9.37
C SER A 151 -11.78 3.07 8.10
N LEU A 152 -12.77 2.60 7.36
CA LEU A 152 -13.40 3.36 6.28
C LEU A 152 -14.92 3.20 6.34
N ARG A 153 -15.66 4.18 5.81
CA ARG A 153 -17.12 4.10 5.71
C ARG A 153 -17.52 3.64 4.33
N VAL A 154 -18.33 2.57 4.29
CA VAL A 154 -18.97 2.07 3.07
C VAL A 154 -20.47 2.03 3.35
N GLU A 155 -21.28 2.74 2.56
CA GLU A 155 -22.75 2.78 2.70
C GLU A 155 -23.22 2.99 4.15
N GLN A 156 -22.66 4.02 4.82
CA GLN A 156 -22.96 4.41 6.20
C GLN A 156 -22.50 3.39 7.27
N SER A 157 -21.92 2.26 6.92
CA SER A 157 -21.38 1.28 7.86
C SER A 157 -19.84 1.37 7.93
N ASN A 158 -19.28 1.10 9.11
CA ASN A 158 -17.85 1.01 9.26
C ASN A 158 -17.33 -0.32 8.73
N HIS A 159 -16.28 -0.24 7.91
CA HIS A 159 -15.48 -1.36 7.48
C HIS A 159 -14.04 -1.12 7.93
N TRP A 160 -13.23 -2.17 7.92
CA TRP A 160 -11.84 -2.12 8.36
C TRP A 160 -10.95 -2.69 7.28
N VAL A 161 -9.89 -1.95 6.96
CA VAL A 161 -8.81 -2.44 6.12
C VAL A 161 -7.71 -2.93 7.05
N HIS A 162 -7.51 -4.24 7.06
CA HIS A 162 -6.37 -4.87 7.71
C HIS A 162 -5.20 -4.88 6.73
N SER A 163 -4.08 -4.33 7.14
CA SER A 163 -2.84 -4.35 6.37
C SER A 163 -1.83 -5.30 7.01
N ALA A 164 -1.11 -6.03 6.17
CA ALA A 164 0.07 -6.79 6.56
C ALA A 164 1.15 -6.55 5.52
N GLY A 165 2.36 -6.13 5.93
CA GLY A 165 3.38 -5.74 4.98
C GLY A 165 4.80 -5.82 5.47
N THR A 166 5.73 -5.95 4.51
CA THR A 166 7.16 -5.73 4.62
C THR A 166 7.55 -4.59 3.67
N GLU A 167 8.81 -4.24 3.58
CA GLU A 167 9.28 -3.29 2.56
C GLU A 167 9.02 -3.77 1.12
N ARG A 168 8.88 -5.08 0.89
CA ARG A 168 8.77 -5.67 -0.44
C ARG A 168 7.34 -5.92 -0.89
N ALA A 169 6.43 -6.19 0.03
CA ALA A 169 5.08 -6.60 -0.29
C ALA A 169 4.09 -6.20 0.80
N THR A 170 2.89 -5.79 0.38
CA THR A 170 1.79 -5.47 1.29
C THR A 170 0.52 -6.18 0.81
N ASN A 171 -0.20 -6.79 1.75
CA ASN A 171 -1.54 -7.31 1.54
C ASN A 171 -2.56 -6.46 2.30
N TYR A 172 -3.65 -6.13 1.65
CA TYR A 172 -4.80 -5.46 2.26
C TYR A 172 -6.00 -6.39 2.24
N HIS A 173 -6.67 -6.49 3.38
CA HIS A 173 -7.92 -7.24 3.53
C HIS A 173 -9.01 -6.33 4.09
N LEU A 174 -10.15 -6.27 3.39
CA LEU A 174 -11.32 -5.50 3.82
C LEU A 174 -12.28 -6.40 4.58
N ASP A 175 -12.65 -6.00 5.80
CA ASP A 175 -13.64 -6.71 6.61
C ASP A 175 -14.62 -5.73 7.30
N LYS A 176 -15.80 -6.23 7.66
CA LYS A 176 -16.78 -5.51 8.49
C LYS A 176 -16.37 -5.46 9.96
N LYS A 177 -15.46 -6.33 10.38
CA LYS A 177 -15.01 -6.48 11.77
C LYS A 177 -13.55 -6.04 11.91
N ARG A 178 -13.26 -5.29 12.97
CA ARG A 178 -11.90 -4.92 13.35
C ARG A 178 -11.17 -6.06 14.05
N GLY A 179 -11.82 -6.73 15.01
CA GLY A 179 -11.21 -7.66 15.94
C GLY A 179 -10.63 -8.93 15.35
N THR A 180 -10.45 -9.91 16.20
CA THR A 180 -9.89 -11.23 15.83
C THR A 180 -10.59 -11.83 14.62
N VAL A 181 -11.92 -11.63 14.46
CA VAL A 181 -12.66 -12.10 13.29
C VAL A 181 -12.11 -11.52 11.98
N GLY A 182 -11.86 -10.21 11.92
CA GLY A 182 -11.28 -9.59 10.72
C GLY A 182 -9.85 -10.03 10.46
N ILE A 183 -9.04 -10.18 11.52
CA ILE A 183 -7.67 -10.70 11.46
C ILE A 183 -7.66 -12.16 10.96
N ASP A 184 -8.60 -12.99 11.45
CA ASP A 184 -8.75 -14.39 11.03
C ASP A 184 -9.15 -14.49 9.56
N HIS A 185 -10.07 -13.65 9.09
CA HIS A 185 -10.46 -13.59 7.69
C HIS A 185 -9.30 -13.10 6.80
N ALA A 186 -8.47 -12.16 7.27
CA ALA A 186 -7.25 -11.77 6.58
C ALA A 186 -6.28 -12.97 6.43
N GLY A 187 -6.22 -13.85 7.44
CA GLY A 187 -5.58 -15.18 7.39
C GLY A 187 -4.06 -15.15 7.25
N ILE A 188 -3.39 -14.04 7.61
CA ILE A 188 -1.94 -13.96 7.65
C ILE A 188 -1.44 -14.22 9.06
N LEU A 189 -1.79 -13.37 10.02
CA LEU A 189 -1.32 -13.49 11.42
C LEU A 189 -1.69 -14.83 12.07
N PRO A 190 -2.90 -15.41 11.90
CA PRO A 190 -3.23 -16.70 12.47
C PRO A 190 -2.33 -17.86 12.02
N ASN A 191 -1.74 -17.74 10.83
CA ASN A 191 -0.88 -18.75 10.22
C ASN A 191 0.62 -18.43 10.29
N ARG A 192 0.99 -17.27 10.85
CA ARG A 192 2.36 -16.81 10.94
C ARG A 192 3.03 -17.26 12.23
N ARG A 193 4.33 -17.59 12.16
CA ARG A 193 5.17 -17.90 13.33
C ARG A 193 6.27 -16.87 13.53
N GLY A 194 6.62 -16.10 12.50
CA GLY A 194 7.68 -15.10 12.55
C GLY A 194 7.26 -13.80 13.24
N LYS A 195 8.19 -12.85 13.27
CA LYS A 195 8.02 -11.54 13.89
C LYS A 195 6.87 -10.76 13.30
N SER A 196 5.97 -10.31 14.16
CA SER A 196 4.73 -9.65 13.84
C SER A 196 4.62 -8.35 14.63
N VAL A 197 4.90 -7.24 13.97
CA VAL A 197 4.92 -5.89 14.57
C VAL A 197 3.51 -5.30 14.54
N HIS A 198 3.02 -4.78 15.67
CA HIS A 198 1.66 -4.23 15.80
C HIS A 198 1.60 -3.07 16.81
N ASP A 199 0.45 -2.38 16.87
CA ASP A 199 0.19 -1.21 17.71
C ASP A 199 -0.18 -1.51 19.18
N ASP A 200 0.05 -2.72 19.64
CA ASP A 200 -0.34 -3.20 20.98
C ASP A 200 -1.85 -3.26 21.24
N TRP A 201 -2.67 -3.26 20.22
CA TRP A 201 -4.09 -3.53 20.43
C TRP A 201 -4.31 -4.97 20.92
N ALA A 202 -5.13 -5.13 21.96
CA ALA A 202 -5.33 -6.38 22.69
C ALA A 202 -5.70 -7.60 21.82
N ALA A 203 -6.32 -7.37 20.65
CA ALA A 203 -6.68 -8.45 19.73
C ALA A 203 -5.47 -9.22 19.19
N TYR A 204 -4.33 -8.56 19.01
CA TYR A 204 -3.09 -9.19 18.52
C TYR A 204 -2.54 -10.22 19.48
N TYR A 205 -2.66 -9.99 20.78
CA TYR A 205 -2.17 -10.90 21.82
C TYR A 205 -2.94 -12.21 21.95
N SER A 206 -4.01 -12.40 21.16
CA SER A 206 -4.69 -13.69 21.03
C SER A 206 -3.92 -14.71 20.17
N TYR A 207 -2.89 -14.28 19.43
CA TYR A 207 -2.14 -15.11 18.49
C TYR A 207 -0.79 -15.54 19.08
N GLN A 208 -0.81 -16.59 19.89
CA GLN A 208 0.38 -17.10 20.60
C GLN A 208 1.38 -17.85 19.71
N ASN A 209 1.00 -18.15 18.49
CA ASN A 209 1.88 -18.81 17.50
C ASN A 209 2.84 -17.84 16.80
N ALA A 210 2.57 -16.53 16.83
CA ALA A 210 3.41 -15.49 16.28
C ALA A 210 4.36 -14.92 17.35
N GLU A 211 5.53 -14.48 16.92
CA GLU A 211 6.44 -13.67 17.73
C GLU A 211 5.99 -12.21 17.69
N LEU A 212 5.27 -11.79 18.72
CA LEU A 212 4.65 -10.46 18.78
C LEU A 212 5.68 -9.40 19.17
N VAL A 213 5.70 -8.30 18.42
CA VAL A 213 6.61 -7.15 18.59
C VAL A 213 5.79 -5.88 18.61
N SER A 214 6.01 -5.04 19.62
CA SER A 214 5.33 -3.74 19.73
C SER A 214 5.94 -2.70 18.79
N CYS A 215 5.09 -1.95 18.11
CA CYS A 215 5.52 -0.82 17.28
C CYS A 215 5.82 0.40 18.15
N ASN A 216 7.09 0.66 18.44
CA ASN A 216 7.51 1.78 19.28
C ASN A 216 7.16 3.16 18.69
N ALA A 217 6.96 3.27 17.38
CA ALA A 217 6.46 4.50 16.77
C ALA A 217 5.04 4.86 17.27
N HIS A 218 4.19 3.86 17.56
CA HIS A 218 2.88 4.08 18.18
C HIS A 218 3.03 4.51 19.65
N HIS A 219 3.93 3.89 20.41
CA HIS A 219 4.23 4.33 21.78
C HIS A 219 4.72 5.78 21.81
N LEU A 220 5.64 6.18 20.94
CA LEU A 220 6.14 7.55 20.88
C LEU A 220 5.02 8.57 20.61
N ARG A 221 4.07 8.25 19.73
CA ARG A 221 2.89 9.09 19.49
C ARG A 221 1.98 9.17 20.72
N GLU A 222 1.79 8.06 21.42
CA GLU A 222 0.99 8.03 22.64
C GLU A 222 1.66 8.79 23.77
N PHE A 223 2.99 8.70 23.93
CA PHE A 223 3.74 9.53 24.85
C PHE A 223 3.59 11.03 24.56
N ALA A 224 3.67 11.44 23.28
CA ALA A 224 3.45 12.83 22.91
C ALA A 224 2.05 13.33 23.30
N PHE A 225 1.02 12.50 23.10
CA PHE A 225 -0.34 12.80 23.58
C PHE A 225 -0.39 12.91 25.12
N LEU A 226 0.29 12.02 25.86
CA LEU A 226 0.29 12.07 27.32
C LEU A 226 1.01 13.32 27.83
N GLN A 227 2.16 13.68 27.27
CA GLN A 227 2.89 14.90 27.62
C GLN A 227 2.05 16.18 27.43
N GLU A 228 1.21 16.20 26.39
CA GLU A 228 0.31 17.34 26.15
C GLU A 228 -0.87 17.40 27.14
N ARG A 229 -1.47 16.23 27.47
CA ARG A 229 -2.75 16.17 28.19
C ARG A 229 -2.64 15.75 29.67
N TYR A 230 -1.59 15.06 30.04
CA TYR A 230 -1.37 14.47 31.36
C TYR A 230 0.11 14.59 31.79
N PRO A 231 0.75 15.77 31.70
CA PRO A 231 2.20 15.90 31.82
C PRO A 231 2.72 15.39 33.18
N GLN A 232 3.69 14.48 33.09
CA GLN A 232 4.46 13.92 34.21
C GLN A 232 5.91 13.68 33.75
N ASP A 233 6.87 13.62 34.66
CA ASP A 233 8.30 13.55 34.27
C ASP A 233 8.71 12.21 33.66
N TRP A 234 8.01 11.12 33.97
CA TRP A 234 8.37 9.80 33.50
C TRP A 234 8.15 9.58 31.99
N GLU A 235 7.16 10.24 31.39
CA GLU A 235 6.91 10.11 29.93
C GLU A 235 8.09 10.62 29.12
N GLY A 236 8.61 11.79 29.46
CA GLY A 236 9.77 12.38 28.79
C GLY A 236 11.01 11.52 28.96
N ALA A 237 11.24 11.02 30.18
CA ALA A 237 12.36 10.14 30.48
C ALA A 237 12.25 8.78 29.75
N MET A 238 11.03 8.22 29.58
CA MET A 238 10.83 6.99 28.83
C MET A 238 11.06 7.20 27.31
N VAL A 239 10.58 8.29 26.74
CA VAL A 239 10.85 8.65 25.34
C VAL A 239 12.36 8.76 25.09
N GLU A 240 13.08 9.51 25.93
CA GLU A 240 14.54 9.66 25.83
C GLU A 240 15.24 8.30 25.95
N HIS A 241 14.78 7.45 26.86
CA HIS A 241 15.33 6.13 27.06
C HIS A 241 15.13 5.23 25.83
N LEU A 242 13.91 5.15 25.28
CA LEU A 242 13.63 4.36 24.06
C LEU A 242 14.44 4.85 22.85
N LEU A 243 14.59 6.15 22.69
CA LEU A 243 15.41 6.74 21.62
C LEU A 243 16.91 6.46 21.84
N THR A 244 17.39 6.44 23.09
CA THR A 244 18.75 6.07 23.42
C THR A 244 19.03 4.59 23.09
N ILE A 245 18.07 3.70 23.41
CA ILE A 245 18.15 2.28 23.02
C ILE A 245 18.19 2.16 21.50
N LYS A 246 17.29 2.84 20.79
CA LYS A 246 17.26 2.81 19.30
C LYS A 246 18.59 3.23 18.71
N LYS A 247 19.20 4.30 19.22
CA LYS A 247 20.51 4.76 18.76
C LYS A 247 21.61 3.71 19.01
N ALA A 248 21.62 3.06 20.17
CA ALA A 248 22.56 1.99 20.47
C ALA A 248 22.39 0.78 19.54
N VAL A 249 21.15 0.44 19.20
CA VAL A 249 20.83 -0.62 18.22
C VAL A 249 21.32 -0.24 16.82
N ASP A 250 21.10 0.99 16.37
CA ASP A 250 21.58 1.47 15.06
C ASP A 250 23.11 1.45 14.94
N GLU A 251 23.80 1.88 16.01
CA GLU A 251 25.26 1.84 16.08
C GLU A 251 25.81 0.40 16.05
N ALA A 252 25.17 -0.52 16.78
CA ALA A 252 25.52 -1.94 16.81
C ALA A 252 25.23 -2.61 15.44
N ALA A 253 24.10 -2.31 14.84
CA ALA A 253 23.76 -2.80 13.50
C ALA A 253 24.73 -2.31 12.41
N ALA A 254 25.17 -1.06 12.48
CA ALA A 254 26.21 -0.52 11.60
C ALA A 254 27.57 -1.22 11.74
N GLN A 255 27.81 -1.85 12.90
CA GLN A 255 29.00 -2.68 13.18
C GLN A 255 28.79 -4.15 12.80
N GLY A 256 27.65 -4.52 12.21
CA GLY A 256 27.33 -5.88 11.77
C GLY A 256 26.85 -6.80 12.89
N GLN A 257 26.47 -6.25 14.05
CA GLN A 257 25.85 -7.04 15.13
C GLN A 257 24.39 -7.32 14.80
N SER A 258 23.82 -8.38 15.39
CA SER A 258 22.41 -8.76 15.24
C SER A 258 21.57 -8.51 16.50
N CYS A 259 22.23 -8.22 17.63
CA CYS A 259 21.60 -7.91 18.92
C CYS A 259 22.53 -7.03 19.76
N LEU A 260 22.01 -6.40 20.80
CA LEU A 260 22.83 -5.70 21.79
C LEU A 260 23.60 -6.69 22.67
N THR A 261 24.72 -6.23 23.28
CA THR A 261 25.47 -7.02 24.24
C THR A 261 24.67 -7.27 25.50
N HIS A 262 24.96 -8.36 26.20
CA HIS A 262 24.30 -8.71 27.46
C HIS A 262 24.36 -7.58 28.51
N GLN A 263 25.50 -6.88 28.61
CA GLN A 263 25.65 -5.76 29.53
C GLN A 263 24.74 -4.58 29.17
N GLN A 264 24.62 -4.25 27.87
CA GLN A 264 23.71 -3.21 27.40
C GLN A 264 22.25 -3.59 27.65
N LEU A 265 21.86 -4.83 27.38
CA LEU A 265 20.51 -5.34 27.63
C LEU A 265 20.13 -5.17 29.11
N ILE A 266 20.96 -5.63 30.06
CA ILE A 266 20.69 -5.47 31.50
C ILE A 266 20.55 -3.98 31.87
N ALA A 267 21.46 -3.13 31.42
CA ALA A 267 21.42 -1.72 31.76
C ALA A 267 20.12 -1.03 31.23
N PHE A 268 19.77 -1.30 30.00
CA PHE A 268 18.56 -0.73 29.38
C PHE A 268 17.28 -1.27 30.01
N GLU A 269 17.20 -2.55 30.27
CA GLU A 269 16.04 -3.16 30.93
C GLU A 269 15.85 -2.68 32.36
N THR A 270 16.95 -2.55 33.12
CA THR A 270 16.88 -2.02 34.49
C THR A 270 16.31 -0.59 34.48
N ARG A 271 16.82 0.25 33.61
CA ARG A 271 16.32 1.63 33.49
C ARG A 271 14.87 1.68 33.01
N TYR A 272 14.49 0.82 32.08
CA TYR A 272 13.10 0.71 31.61
C TYR A 272 12.16 0.36 32.78
N ASP A 273 12.50 -0.65 33.56
CA ASP A 273 11.71 -1.09 34.71
C ASP A 273 11.58 0.00 35.78
N GLU A 274 12.67 0.73 36.06
CA GLU A 274 12.64 1.89 36.98
C GLU A 274 11.64 2.94 36.53
N LEU A 275 11.65 3.31 35.23
CA LEU A 275 10.75 4.32 34.68
C LEU A 275 9.29 3.87 34.70
N VAL A 276 9.03 2.60 34.38
CA VAL A 276 7.67 2.02 34.48
C VAL A 276 7.20 2.04 35.95
N GLN A 277 8.06 1.67 36.91
CA GLN A 277 7.70 1.71 38.32
C GLN A 277 7.43 3.13 38.84
N GLN A 278 8.24 4.10 38.42
CA GLN A 278 8.02 5.52 38.73
C GLN A 278 6.66 6.00 38.22
N GLY A 279 6.35 5.69 36.93
CA GLY A 279 5.06 6.01 36.34
C GLY A 279 3.89 5.37 37.07
N LEU A 280 3.99 4.07 37.41
CA LEU A 280 2.94 3.33 38.11
C LEU A 280 2.69 3.90 39.52
N ALA A 281 3.73 4.35 40.23
CA ALA A 281 3.60 4.99 41.54
C ALA A 281 2.81 6.32 41.48
N LEU A 282 2.98 7.08 40.39
CA LEU A 282 2.23 8.32 40.15
C LEU A 282 0.81 8.09 39.63
N ASN A 283 0.54 6.91 39.08
CA ASN A 283 -0.75 6.55 38.48
C ASN A 283 -1.35 5.30 39.12
N PRO A 284 -1.81 5.37 40.39
CA PRO A 284 -2.42 4.24 41.07
C PRO A 284 -3.74 3.84 40.40
N VAL A 285 -4.16 2.60 40.65
CA VAL A 285 -5.46 2.12 40.17
C VAL A 285 -6.55 2.96 40.81
N PRO A 286 -7.49 3.54 40.03
CA PRO A 286 -8.59 4.33 40.60
C PRO A 286 -9.45 3.48 41.55
N GLU A 287 -9.82 4.03 42.70
CA GLU A 287 -10.71 3.39 43.63
C GLU A 287 -12.11 3.23 43.02
N ARG A 288 -12.73 2.09 43.29
CA ARG A 288 -14.10 1.82 42.86
C ARG A 288 -15.08 2.62 43.72
N GLN A 289 -15.88 3.43 43.06
CA GLN A 289 -16.94 4.17 43.75
C GLN A 289 -18.07 3.21 44.23
N PRO A 290 -18.68 3.46 45.41
CA PRO A 290 -19.87 2.74 45.83
C PRO A 290 -20.96 2.79 44.73
N HIS A 291 -21.55 1.63 44.40
CA HIS A 291 -22.58 1.47 43.37
C HIS A 291 -22.13 1.54 41.90
N GLN A 292 -20.84 1.71 41.62
CA GLN A 292 -20.31 1.67 40.24
C GLN A 292 -20.38 0.24 39.68
N ARG A 293 -21.14 0.06 38.58
CA ARG A 293 -21.23 -1.20 37.86
C ARG A 293 -20.16 -1.24 36.74
N GLY A 294 -19.61 -2.41 36.49
CA GLY A 294 -18.62 -2.63 35.42
C GLY A 294 -17.17 -2.36 35.84
N LYS A 295 -16.25 -2.39 34.88
CA LYS A 295 -14.81 -2.15 35.09
C LYS A 295 -14.57 -0.64 35.29
N VAL A 296 -13.77 -0.30 36.29
CA VAL A 296 -13.34 1.10 36.52
C VAL A 296 -12.51 1.55 35.32
N LYS A 297 -12.87 2.69 34.70
CA LYS A 297 -12.13 3.26 33.61
C LYS A 297 -10.80 3.84 34.13
N GLN A 298 -9.72 3.27 33.68
CA GLN A 298 -8.38 3.76 34.01
C GLN A 298 -8.03 5.02 33.18
N PRO A 299 -7.23 5.95 33.72
CA PRO A 299 -6.71 7.08 32.98
C PRO A 299 -5.71 6.60 31.89
N PRO A 300 -5.54 7.37 30.81
CA PRO A 300 -4.63 7.00 29.71
C PRO A 300 -3.19 6.69 30.15
N PRO A 301 -2.54 7.46 31.05
CA PRO A 301 -1.19 7.12 31.52
C PRO A 301 -1.11 5.75 32.15
N LYS A 302 -2.11 5.36 32.97
CA LYS A 302 -2.16 4.04 33.61
C LYS A 302 -2.31 2.91 32.58
N ASN A 303 -3.14 3.12 31.55
CA ASN A 303 -3.31 2.13 30.49
C ASN A 303 -2.01 1.87 29.72
N LEU A 304 -1.26 2.93 29.38
CA LEU A 304 0.03 2.80 28.72
C LEU A 304 1.04 2.09 29.62
N LEU A 305 1.14 2.49 30.89
CA LEU A 305 2.07 1.89 31.86
C LEU A 305 1.81 0.39 32.07
N ASP A 306 0.53 -0.01 32.15
CA ASP A 306 0.18 -1.43 32.27
C ASP A 306 0.63 -2.22 31.03
N ARG A 307 0.45 -1.68 29.82
CA ARG A 307 0.94 -2.30 28.57
C ARG A 307 2.47 -2.39 28.55
N LEU A 308 3.17 -1.31 28.88
CA LEU A 308 4.63 -1.29 28.93
C LEU A 308 5.17 -2.31 29.93
N ARG A 309 4.50 -2.50 31.07
CA ARG A 309 4.87 -3.53 32.06
C ARG A 309 4.58 -4.93 31.54
N ASP A 310 3.34 -5.17 31.09
CA ASP A 310 2.84 -6.51 30.78
C ASP A 310 3.43 -7.06 29.45
N HIS A 311 3.81 -6.17 28.53
CA HIS A 311 4.35 -6.50 27.21
C HIS A 311 5.80 -6.04 27.01
N LYS A 312 6.56 -5.85 28.09
CA LYS A 312 7.98 -5.42 28.05
C LYS A 312 8.80 -6.17 27.02
N ALA A 313 8.66 -7.50 26.95
CA ALA A 313 9.39 -8.32 25.99
C ALA A 313 9.10 -7.95 24.53
N ALA A 314 7.84 -7.63 24.20
CA ALA A 314 7.47 -7.18 22.86
C ALA A 314 7.98 -5.76 22.55
N VAL A 315 7.93 -4.85 23.53
CA VAL A 315 8.45 -3.47 23.41
C VAL A 315 9.95 -3.44 23.17
N LEU A 316 10.71 -4.30 23.84
CA LEU A 316 12.18 -4.38 23.76
C LEU A 316 12.69 -5.46 22.78
N ALA A 317 11.82 -6.15 22.04
CA ALA A 317 12.20 -7.23 21.12
C ALA A 317 13.29 -6.82 20.12
N PHE A 318 13.27 -5.58 19.66
CA PHE A 318 14.25 -5.03 18.72
C PHE A 318 15.69 -4.93 19.27
N THR A 319 15.89 -5.05 20.57
CA THR A 319 17.22 -5.06 21.21
C THR A 319 17.86 -6.44 21.16
N TYR A 320 17.05 -7.50 21.13
CA TYR A 320 17.48 -8.89 21.10
C TYR A 320 17.65 -9.43 19.68
N ASP A 321 16.95 -8.86 18.71
CA ASP A 321 17.12 -9.17 17.31
C ASP A 321 16.75 -7.94 16.46
N PHE A 322 17.74 -7.39 15.79
CA PHE A 322 17.59 -6.17 14.98
C PHE A 322 16.67 -6.33 13.76
N LYS A 323 16.34 -7.57 13.38
CA LYS A 323 15.29 -7.84 12.38
C LYS A 323 13.88 -7.47 12.87
N SER A 324 13.72 -7.17 14.16
CA SER A 324 12.47 -6.69 14.79
C SER A 324 12.37 -5.16 14.78
N LEU A 325 13.27 -4.44 14.09
CA LEU A 325 13.19 -2.99 13.99
C LEU A 325 11.91 -2.59 13.23
N PRO A 326 11.08 -1.72 13.84
CA PRO A 326 9.90 -1.18 13.18
C PRO A 326 10.29 -0.17 12.11
#